data_c267393822ca0f9f5d97fdd34318fa17
#
_entry.id   c267393822ca0f9f5d97fdd34318fa17
#
_cell.length_a   1.000
_cell.length_b   1.000
_cell.length_c   1.000
_cell.angle_alpha   90.00
_cell.angle_beta   90.00
_cell.angle_gamma   90.00
#
_symmetry.space_group_name_H-M   'P 1'
#
loop_
_entity.id
_entity.type
_entity.pdbx_description
1 polymer ?
#
loop_
_entity_poly.entity_id
_entity_poly.type
_entity_poly.pdbx_seq_one_letter_code
_entity_poly.pdbx_strand_id
1 'polypeptide(L)'
;MKLHKLAAAALFGLGLAMPLMAGDAISEALVHKAEKNTKSISSTELQKMIDDGEEFIGLDVREANMRMEGTFDAEENVEIARGVLEFDVGAAIPNKKALIIVYCRAGKSAAIAAETMKRKLGYGNVKYLKGGLDEWLEEGHSIFNHFGEMVLAK
;
A
#
# COMPACT_ATOMS: atom_id res chain seq x y z
N MET A 1 7.85 -49.47 -60.29
CA MET A 1 8.59 -48.42 -59.57
C MET A 1 7.57 -47.58 -58.79
N LYS A 2 7.35 -47.86 -57.51
CA LYS A 2 6.34 -47.19 -56.69
C LYS A 2 7.03 -46.14 -55.81
N LEU A 3 6.73 -44.86 -56.05
CA LEU A 3 7.18 -43.73 -55.21
C LEU A 3 6.39 -43.74 -53.93
N HIS A 4 7.06 -43.87 -52.80
CA HIS A 4 6.49 -43.68 -51.49
C HIS A 4 6.61 -42.19 -51.14
N LYS A 5 5.45 -41.51 -51.03
CA LYS A 5 5.37 -40.14 -50.51
C LYS A 5 5.44 -40.21 -49.00
N LEU A 6 6.55 -39.72 -48.43
CA LEU A 6 6.70 -39.44 -47.02
C LEU A 6 5.91 -38.14 -46.71
N ALA A 7 4.86 -38.27 -45.92
CA ALA A 7 4.19 -37.13 -45.34
C ALA A 7 4.91 -36.70 -44.07
N ALA A 8 5.55 -35.55 -44.10
CA ALA A 8 6.11 -34.93 -42.90
C ALA A 8 4.96 -34.29 -42.10
N ALA A 9 4.65 -34.88 -40.97
CA ALA A 9 3.73 -34.27 -39.99
C ALA A 9 4.46 -33.15 -39.24
N ALA A 10 4.16 -31.92 -39.57
CA ALA A 10 4.60 -30.75 -38.79
C ALA A 10 3.82 -30.72 -37.47
N LEU A 11 4.48 -31.09 -36.36
CA LEU A 11 4.01 -30.86 -35.01
C LEU A 11 4.10 -29.33 -34.71
N PHE A 12 3.02 -28.61 -34.94
CA PHE A 12 2.84 -27.27 -34.40
C PHE A 12 2.70 -27.40 -32.88
N GLY A 13 3.79 -27.14 -32.19
CA GLY A 13 3.78 -26.96 -30.75
C GLY A 13 2.90 -25.73 -30.41
N LEU A 14 1.71 -26.00 -29.87
CA LEU A 14 0.86 -24.99 -29.24
C LEU A 14 1.60 -24.53 -27.98
N GLY A 15 2.47 -23.55 -28.12
CA GLY A 15 3.04 -22.84 -26.98
C GLY A 15 1.87 -22.14 -26.28
N LEU A 16 1.45 -22.66 -25.12
CA LEU A 16 0.62 -21.89 -24.21
C LEU A 16 1.42 -20.66 -23.82
N ALA A 17 1.14 -19.54 -24.49
CA ALA A 17 1.51 -18.24 -23.99
C ALA A 17 0.72 -18.03 -22.69
N MET A 18 1.31 -18.35 -21.54
CA MET A 18 0.76 -17.95 -20.25
C MET A 18 0.69 -16.43 -20.26
N PRO A 19 -0.48 -15.83 -20.00
CA PRO A 19 -0.57 -14.38 -19.94
C PRO A 19 0.32 -13.89 -18.80
N LEU A 20 1.29 -13.04 -19.13
CA LEU A 20 2.16 -12.32 -18.17
C LEU A 20 1.38 -11.45 -17.18
N MET A 21 0.05 -11.36 -17.36
CA MET A 21 -0.93 -10.56 -16.61
C MET A 21 -1.47 -11.22 -15.35
N ALA A 22 -1.14 -12.48 -15.05
CA ALA A 22 -1.72 -13.18 -13.89
C ALA A 22 -1.28 -12.56 -12.54
N GLY A 23 -0.09 -11.98 -12.49
CA GLY A 23 0.42 -11.33 -11.28
C GLY A 23 -0.35 -10.06 -10.92
N ASP A 24 -0.66 -9.23 -11.90
CA ASP A 24 -1.39 -7.97 -11.70
C ASP A 24 -2.83 -8.22 -11.23
N ALA A 25 -3.52 -9.18 -11.83
CA ALA A 25 -4.89 -9.53 -11.45
C ALA A 25 -4.99 -10.07 -10.01
N ILE A 26 -3.98 -10.83 -9.54
CA ILE A 26 -3.94 -11.33 -8.16
C ILE A 26 -3.70 -10.19 -7.19
N SER A 27 -2.75 -9.31 -7.47
CA SER A 27 -2.44 -8.17 -6.60
C SER A 27 -3.63 -7.20 -6.50
N GLU A 28 -4.29 -6.92 -7.60
CA GLU A 28 -5.50 -6.08 -7.62
C GLU A 28 -6.66 -6.71 -6.85
N ALA A 29 -6.86 -8.01 -6.96
CA ALA A 29 -7.88 -8.72 -6.18
C ALA A 29 -7.61 -8.65 -4.67
N LEU A 30 -6.34 -8.76 -4.26
CA LEU A 30 -5.94 -8.61 -2.85
C LEU A 30 -6.20 -7.19 -2.34
N VAL A 31 -5.83 -6.17 -3.11
CA VAL A 31 -6.08 -4.77 -2.77
C VAL A 31 -7.58 -4.51 -2.66
N HIS A 32 -8.35 -4.88 -3.67
CA HIS A 32 -9.81 -4.68 -3.67
C HIS A 32 -10.51 -5.36 -2.48
N LYS A 33 -10.06 -6.57 -2.12
CA LYS A 33 -10.55 -7.25 -0.92
C LYS A 33 -10.22 -6.46 0.35
N ALA A 34 -9.00 -5.96 0.47
CA ALA A 34 -8.55 -5.19 1.62
C ALA A 34 -9.34 -3.88 1.75
N GLU A 35 -9.54 -3.16 0.66
CA GLU A 35 -10.34 -1.93 0.60
C GLU A 35 -11.79 -2.14 1.04
N LYS A 36 -12.42 -3.24 0.65
CA LYS A 36 -13.77 -3.60 1.10
C LYS A 36 -13.87 -3.90 2.60
N ASN A 37 -12.80 -4.38 3.20
CA ASN A 37 -12.77 -4.83 4.59
C ASN A 37 -12.25 -3.78 5.57
N THR A 38 -11.72 -2.66 5.07
CA THR A 38 -11.05 -1.64 5.88
C THR A 38 -11.58 -0.26 5.53
N LYS A 39 -11.57 0.64 6.51
CA LYS A 39 -11.94 2.04 6.28
C LYS A 39 -10.76 2.77 5.67
N SER A 40 -11.03 3.62 4.69
CA SER A 40 -10.07 4.60 4.18
C SER A 40 -10.29 5.97 4.83
N ILE A 41 -9.30 6.83 4.66
CA ILE A 41 -9.36 8.26 4.86
C ILE A 41 -8.81 8.94 3.61
N SER A 42 -9.42 10.02 3.15
CA SER A 42 -8.91 10.83 2.05
C SER A 42 -7.81 11.79 2.53
N SER A 43 -7.01 12.32 1.60
CA SER A 43 -6.00 13.34 1.91
C SER A 43 -6.64 14.58 2.54
N THR A 44 -7.76 15.05 2.00
CA THR A 44 -8.49 16.19 2.54
C THR A 44 -8.99 15.96 3.97
N GLU A 45 -9.54 14.77 4.28
CA GLU A 45 -9.98 14.41 5.64
C GLU A 45 -8.79 14.30 6.60
N LEU A 46 -7.67 13.72 6.15
CA LEU A 46 -6.46 13.62 6.96
C LEU A 46 -5.86 15.00 7.23
N GLN A 47 -5.79 15.89 6.23
CA GLN A 47 -5.31 17.26 6.43
C GLN A 47 -6.16 18.00 7.47
N LYS A 48 -7.49 17.84 7.38
CA LYS A 48 -8.38 18.43 8.37
C LYS A 48 -8.11 17.91 9.78
N MET A 49 -7.85 16.62 9.96
CA MET A 49 -7.49 16.05 11.27
C MET A 49 -6.20 16.66 11.81
N ILE A 50 -5.20 16.85 10.95
CA ILE A 50 -3.93 17.51 11.31
C ILE A 50 -4.18 18.95 11.74
N ASP A 51 -4.94 19.72 10.96
CA ASP A 51 -5.26 21.12 11.23
C ASP A 51 -6.08 21.30 12.53
N ASP A 52 -6.95 20.32 12.82
CA ASP A 52 -7.77 20.30 14.04
C ASP A 52 -6.99 19.81 15.28
N GLY A 53 -5.74 19.33 15.10
CA GLY A 53 -4.91 18.77 16.17
C GLY A 53 -5.44 17.44 16.72
N GLU A 54 -6.09 16.63 15.89
CA GLU A 54 -6.55 15.30 16.30
C GLU A 54 -5.38 14.33 16.47
N GLU A 55 -5.33 13.64 17.60
CA GLU A 55 -4.28 12.65 17.88
C GLU A 55 -4.47 11.38 17.06
N PHE A 56 -3.44 10.97 16.33
CA PHE A 56 -3.36 9.69 15.63
C PHE A 56 -1.91 9.25 15.44
N ILE A 57 -1.72 7.96 15.19
CA ILE A 57 -0.43 7.39 14.83
C ILE A 57 -0.37 7.26 13.31
N GLY A 58 0.59 7.89 12.66
CA GLY A 58 0.96 7.64 11.27
C GLY A 58 1.79 6.37 11.18
N LEU A 59 1.33 5.35 10.45
CA LEU A 59 2.09 4.12 10.23
C LEU A 59 2.55 4.02 8.78
N ASP A 60 3.85 4.27 8.57
CA ASP A 60 4.51 4.14 7.26
C ASP A 60 4.90 2.70 6.97
N VAL A 61 4.23 2.09 6.00
CA VAL A 61 4.54 0.70 5.59
C VAL A 61 5.41 0.62 4.33
N ARG A 62 6.04 1.73 3.92
CA ARG A 62 7.02 1.73 2.83
C ARG A 62 8.32 1.04 3.24
N GLU A 63 9.09 0.64 2.24
CA GLU A 63 10.47 0.21 2.47
C GLU A 63 11.37 1.38 2.87
N ALA A 64 12.43 1.11 3.64
CA ALA A 64 13.29 2.15 4.24
C ALA A 64 13.87 3.13 3.21
N ASN A 65 14.24 2.67 2.02
CA ASN A 65 14.77 3.52 0.95
C ASN A 65 13.73 4.51 0.38
N MET A 66 12.43 4.22 0.51
CA MET A 66 11.35 5.09 0.04
C MET A 66 10.96 6.17 1.08
N ARG A 67 11.29 5.97 2.36
CA ARG A 67 10.92 6.88 3.45
C ARG A 67 11.71 8.19 3.44
N MET A 68 12.86 8.21 2.75
CA MET A 68 13.67 9.43 2.58
C MET A 68 12.93 10.55 1.86
N GLU A 69 11.86 10.24 1.12
CA GLU A 69 11.01 11.24 0.48
C GLU A 69 10.32 12.15 1.50
N GLY A 70 10.05 11.66 2.69
CA GLY A 70 9.35 12.37 3.76
C GLY A 70 7.99 11.79 4.08
N THR A 71 7.30 12.41 5.04
CA THR A 71 5.98 12.03 5.55
C THR A 71 5.15 13.27 5.89
N PHE A 72 3.84 13.13 6.01
CA PHE A 72 2.98 14.19 6.53
C PHE A 72 3.26 14.43 8.03
N ASP A 73 2.81 15.57 8.54
CA ASP A 73 2.93 15.91 9.96
C ASP A 73 1.92 15.10 10.79
N ALA A 74 2.42 14.20 11.62
CA ALA A 74 1.65 13.45 12.59
C ALA A 74 2.35 13.55 13.94
N GLU A 75 1.59 13.56 15.02
CA GLU A 75 2.15 13.61 16.37
C GLU A 75 3.10 12.44 16.65
N GLU A 76 2.75 11.26 16.16
CA GLU A 76 3.58 10.06 16.21
C GLU A 76 3.64 9.39 14.84
N ASN A 77 4.85 9.23 14.29
CA ASN A 77 5.12 8.46 13.10
C ASN A 77 5.88 7.19 13.44
N VAL A 78 5.31 6.04 13.08
CA VAL A 78 5.89 4.71 13.24
C VAL A 78 6.23 4.15 11.87
N GLU A 79 7.43 3.62 11.73
CA GLU A 79 7.95 3.09 10.46
C GLU A 79 8.15 1.57 10.55
N ILE A 80 7.32 0.82 9.84
CA ILE A 80 7.40 -0.64 9.76
C ILE A 80 7.15 -1.08 8.34
N ALA A 81 8.16 -1.62 7.66
CA ALA A 81 7.99 -2.14 6.31
C ALA A 81 6.87 -3.20 6.26
N ARG A 82 6.07 -3.18 5.19
CA ARG A 82 4.93 -4.10 5.06
C ARG A 82 5.31 -5.57 5.28
N GLY A 83 6.51 -5.97 4.86
CA GLY A 83 6.99 -7.36 4.94
C GLY A 83 7.25 -7.88 6.36
N VAL A 84 7.39 -7.00 7.35
CA VAL A 84 7.67 -7.35 8.75
C VAL A 84 6.59 -6.85 9.73
N LEU A 85 5.52 -6.28 9.20
CA LEU A 85 4.45 -5.65 9.99
C LEU A 85 3.91 -6.56 11.11
N GLU A 86 3.61 -7.82 10.79
CA GLU A 86 3.01 -8.77 11.70
C GLU A 86 3.91 -9.12 12.91
N PHE A 87 5.22 -8.94 12.74
CA PHE A 87 6.21 -9.23 13.79
C PHE A 87 6.47 -8.02 14.70
N ASP A 88 6.48 -6.82 14.13
CA ASP A 88 7.01 -5.64 14.81
C ASP A 88 5.92 -4.71 15.37
N VAL A 89 4.73 -4.68 14.75
CA VAL A 89 3.69 -3.70 15.10
C VAL A 89 3.17 -3.85 16.54
N GLY A 90 3.16 -5.06 17.09
CA GLY A 90 2.71 -5.30 18.46
C GLY A 90 3.61 -4.64 19.52
N ALA A 91 4.90 -4.58 19.25
CA ALA A 91 5.88 -3.91 20.12
C ALA A 91 5.88 -2.40 19.89
N ALA A 92 5.80 -1.96 18.62
CA ALA A 92 5.84 -0.55 18.26
C ALA A 92 4.55 0.19 18.63
N ILE A 93 3.38 -0.43 18.46
CA ILE A 93 2.07 0.15 18.78
C ILE A 93 1.30 -0.82 19.71
N PRO A 94 1.60 -0.85 21.01
CA PRO A 94 0.95 -1.77 21.95
C PRO A 94 -0.52 -1.43 22.21
N ASN A 95 -0.92 -0.17 22.06
CA ASN A 95 -2.31 0.25 22.21
C ASN A 95 -3.15 -0.08 20.97
N LYS A 96 -3.82 -1.22 20.98
CA LYS A 96 -4.67 -1.68 19.87
C LYS A 96 -5.97 -0.89 19.67
N LYS A 97 -6.26 0.10 20.53
CA LYS A 97 -7.40 1.01 20.39
C LYS A 97 -7.01 2.38 19.81
N ALA A 98 -5.71 2.67 19.71
CA ALA A 98 -5.23 3.91 19.11
C ALA A 98 -5.79 4.08 17.69
N LEU A 99 -6.05 5.32 17.29
CA LEU A 99 -6.35 5.65 15.90
C LEU A 99 -5.06 5.57 15.10
N ILE A 100 -5.03 4.71 14.09
CA ILE A 100 -3.86 4.49 13.26
C ILE A 100 -4.23 4.77 11.81
N ILE A 101 -3.47 5.65 11.18
CA ILE A 101 -3.55 5.94 9.75
C ILE A 101 -2.37 5.27 9.06
N VAL A 102 -2.64 4.16 8.39
CA VAL A 102 -1.63 3.41 7.64
C VAL A 102 -1.45 4.05 6.27
N TYR A 103 -0.23 4.29 5.87
CA TYR A 103 0.05 4.88 4.55
C TYR A 103 1.25 4.22 3.86
N CYS A 104 1.26 4.35 2.56
CA CYS A 104 2.37 4.01 1.69
C CYS A 104 2.38 5.00 0.51
N ARG A 105 3.09 4.70 -0.57
CA ARG A 105 3.16 5.61 -1.71
C ARG A 105 1.80 5.78 -2.41
N ALA A 106 1.18 4.69 -2.86
CA ALA A 106 -0.05 4.71 -3.68
C ALA A 106 -1.29 4.11 -2.97
N GLY A 107 -1.25 3.93 -1.65
CA GLY A 107 -2.37 3.41 -0.85
C GLY A 107 -2.57 1.89 -0.86
N LYS A 108 -2.12 1.18 -1.89
CA LYS A 108 -2.40 -0.27 -2.07
C LYS A 108 -1.84 -1.15 -0.95
N SER A 109 -0.55 -1.03 -0.65
CA SER A 109 0.09 -1.78 0.44
C SER A 109 -0.47 -1.38 1.81
N ALA A 110 -0.83 -0.11 1.98
CA ALA A 110 -1.46 0.40 3.18
C ALA A 110 -2.84 -0.21 3.43
N ALA A 111 -3.66 -0.38 2.40
CA ALA A 111 -4.97 -1.05 2.51
C ALA A 111 -4.82 -2.50 2.99
N ILE A 112 -3.87 -3.26 2.40
CA ILE A 112 -3.59 -4.66 2.81
C ILE A 112 -3.04 -4.71 4.24
N ALA A 113 -2.15 -3.77 4.61
CA ALA A 113 -1.61 -3.67 5.97
C ALA A 113 -2.72 -3.40 6.99
N ALA A 114 -3.59 -2.42 6.72
CA ALA A 114 -4.70 -2.07 7.58
C ALA A 114 -5.72 -3.22 7.73
N GLU A 115 -6.02 -3.97 6.65
CA GLU A 115 -6.84 -5.19 6.75
C GLU A 115 -6.19 -6.23 7.66
N THR A 116 -4.88 -6.48 7.51
CA THR A 116 -4.13 -7.42 8.35
C THR A 116 -4.18 -7.00 9.81
N MET A 117 -3.90 -5.73 10.12
CA MET A 117 -3.95 -5.19 11.47
C MET A 117 -5.33 -5.38 12.11
N LYS A 118 -6.38 -5.03 11.39
CA LYS A 118 -7.75 -5.12 11.88
C LYS A 118 -8.21 -6.56 12.07
N ARG A 119 -8.03 -7.41 11.06
CA ARG A 119 -8.62 -8.76 11.03
C ARG A 119 -7.79 -9.83 11.72
N LYS A 120 -6.47 -9.69 11.71
CA LYS A 120 -5.56 -10.72 12.23
C LYS A 120 -4.89 -10.31 13.53
N LEU A 121 -4.59 -9.02 13.70
CA LEU A 121 -3.79 -8.54 14.83
C LEU A 121 -4.62 -7.84 15.92
N GLY A 122 -5.93 -7.65 15.70
CA GLY A 122 -6.88 -7.16 16.70
C GLY A 122 -6.84 -5.65 16.92
N TYR A 123 -6.33 -4.85 15.98
CA TYR A 123 -6.40 -3.39 16.04
C TYR A 123 -7.79 -2.91 15.65
N GLY A 124 -8.48 -2.21 16.56
CA GLY A 124 -9.88 -1.83 16.38
C GLY A 124 -10.12 -0.56 15.56
N ASN A 125 -9.15 0.35 15.54
CA ASN A 125 -9.33 1.70 14.98
C ASN A 125 -8.23 2.02 13.94
N VAL A 126 -8.26 1.31 12.83
CA VAL A 126 -7.29 1.44 11.74
C VAL A 126 -7.98 1.92 10.48
N LYS A 127 -7.41 2.94 9.85
CA LYS A 127 -7.76 3.42 8.51
C LYS A 127 -6.51 3.39 7.62
N TYR A 128 -6.66 3.39 6.32
CA TYR A 128 -5.55 3.60 5.39
C TYR A 128 -5.75 4.89 4.59
N LEU A 129 -4.66 5.58 4.27
CA LEU A 129 -4.68 6.76 3.41
C LEU A 129 -4.94 6.30 1.97
N LYS A 130 -6.12 6.64 1.44
CA LYS A 130 -6.50 6.36 0.06
C LYS A 130 -5.58 7.15 -0.88
N GLY A 131 -5.13 6.51 -1.95
CA GLY A 131 -4.17 7.12 -2.87
C GLY A 131 -2.74 7.30 -2.31
N GLY A 132 -2.55 7.17 -0.99
CA GLY A 132 -1.26 7.30 -0.33
C GLY A 132 -0.63 8.68 -0.44
N LEU A 133 0.69 8.74 -0.32
CA LEU A 133 1.42 10.00 -0.43
C LEU A 133 1.43 10.59 -1.85
N ASP A 134 1.20 9.78 -2.88
CA ASP A 134 1.09 10.30 -4.25
C ASP A 134 -0.14 11.23 -4.36
N GLU A 135 -1.34 10.78 -3.97
CA GLU A 135 -2.57 11.61 -3.99
C GLU A 135 -2.47 12.79 -3.00
N TRP A 136 -1.87 12.57 -1.82
CA TRP A 136 -1.58 13.61 -0.83
C TRP A 136 -0.81 14.80 -1.44
N LEU A 137 0.27 14.50 -2.14
CA LEU A 137 1.11 15.51 -2.81
C LEU A 137 0.42 16.13 -4.03
N GLU A 138 -0.33 15.34 -4.82
CA GLU A 138 -1.08 15.83 -5.98
C GLU A 138 -2.18 16.82 -5.57
N GLU A 139 -2.79 16.65 -4.41
CA GLU A 139 -3.74 17.60 -3.83
C GLU A 139 -3.07 18.86 -3.27
N GLY A 140 -1.74 18.90 -3.23
CA GLY A 140 -0.93 20.05 -2.82
C GLY A 140 -0.63 20.11 -1.33
N HIS A 141 -0.80 18.99 -0.62
CA HIS A 141 -0.42 18.90 0.79
C HIS A 141 1.09 18.72 0.96
N SER A 142 1.60 19.18 2.10
CA SER A 142 3.03 19.13 2.40
C SER A 142 3.47 17.78 2.96
N ILE A 143 4.71 17.40 2.67
CA ILE A 143 5.46 16.39 3.40
C ILE A 143 6.72 16.99 4.00
N PHE A 144 7.24 16.35 5.03
CA PHE A 144 8.40 16.78 5.79
C PHE A 144 9.48 15.72 5.76
N ASN A 145 10.70 16.12 5.47
CA ASN A 145 11.88 15.26 5.57
C ASN A 145 13.04 16.03 6.24
N HIS A 146 14.24 15.46 6.24
CA HIS A 146 15.41 16.08 6.86
C HIS A 146 15.87 17.39 6.20
N PHE A 147 15.38 17.74 5.02
CA PHE A 147 15.63 19.03 4.36
C PHE A 147 14.56 20.08 4.68
N GLY A 148 13.45 19.68 5.30
CA GLY A 148 12.34 20.54 5.65
C GLY A 148 11.03 20.18 4.97
N GLU A 149 10.13 21.15 4.88
CA GLU A 149 8.83 21.03 4.23
C GLU A 149 8.97 20.98 2.70
N MET A 150 8.23 20.08 2.08
CA MET A 150 8.17 19.92 0.63
C MET A 150 6.72 19.84 0.15
N VAL A 151 6.43 20.53 -0.95
CA VAL A 151 5.16 20.46 -1.71
C VAL A 151 5.48 20.23 -3.17
N LEU A 152 4.59 19.57 -3.90
CA LEU A 152 4.72 19.54 -5.36
C LEU A 152 4.44 20.93 -5.93
N ALA A 153 5.39 21.45 -6.70
CA ALA A 153 5.17 22.66 -7.50
C ALA A 153 4.13 22.34 -8.59
N LYS A 154 3.08 23.13 -8.67
CA LYS A 154 2.07 23.05 -9.74
C LYS A 154 2.57 23.76 -10.99
#